data_16e0bc65484abce838998e617c4fbfaa
#
_entry.id   16e0bc65484abce838998e617c4fbfaa
#
_cell.length_a   1.000
_cell.length_b   1.000
_cell.length_c   1.000
_cell.angle_alpha   90.00
_cell.angle_beta   90.00
_cell.angle_gamma   90.00
#
_symmetry.space_group_name_H-M   'P 1'
#
loop_
_entity.id
_entity.type
_entity.pdbx_description
1 polymer ?
#
loop_
_entity_poly.entity_id
_entity_poly.type
_entity_poly.pdbx_seq_one_letter_code
_entity_poly.pdbx_strand_id
1 'polypeptide(L)'
;GLLSEIKAAGNVILFIDEIHNIVGAGDSDGAMNAANIMKPALSRGQIQVIGATTFAEYRKFIEKDSALERRFQPVKVEEPSINDAIAVIRGVKGYYEKYHCVRVPDSIVADVVHLSERYITDRYLPDKAIDLLDESCACCNLRHPEITEFLNLQKQVAELETKEHDLENPDPEKQGDAAIDYEELAKTKTELAQLRQKLPALELRV
;
A
#
# COMPACT_ATOMS: atom_id res chain seq x y z
N GLY A 1 -9.18 23.72 11.83
CA GLY A 1 -8.90 22.75 10.79
C GLY A 1 -7.49 22.20 10.92
N LEU A 2 -7.09 21.22 10.10
CA LEU A 2 -5.83 20.47 10.17
C LEU A 2 -4.58 21.33 10.40
N LEU A 3 -4.41 22.43 9.66
CA LEU A 3 -3.26 23.32 9.82
C LEU A 3 -3.22 24.04 11.19
N SER A 4 -4.36 24.34 11.78
CA SER A 4 -4.43 24.92 13.12
C SER A 4 -3.98 23.94 14.19
N GLU A 5 -4.33 22.67 14.02
CA GLU A 5 -3.94 21.57 14.92
C GLU A 5 -2.45 21.28 14.81
N ILE A 6 -1.89 21.21 13.57
CA ILE A 6 -0.45 21.04 13.33
C ILE A 6 0.36 22.16 13.97
N LYS A 7 -0.09 23.43 13.81
CA LYS A 7 0.57 24.58 14.42
C LYS A 7 0.52 24.54 15.95
N ALA A 8 -0.61 24.10 16.52
CA ALA A 8 -0.78 24.00 17.97
C ALA A 8 0.07 22.86 18.56
N ALA A 9 0.21 21.75 17.85
CA ALA A 9 1.00 20.61 18.29
C ALA A 9 2.52 20.87 18.26
N GLY A 10 3.02 21.63 17.28
CA GLY A 10 4.41 22.10 17.18
C GLY A 10 5.48 21.03 16.89
N ASN A 11 5.15 19.75 16.99
CA ASN A 11 6.04 18.61 16.79
C ASN A 11 5.62 17.70 15.62
N VAL A 12 4.84 18.23 14.68
CA VAL A 12 4.30 17.49 13.53
C VAL A 12 5.06 17.88 12.28
N ILE A 13 5.51 16.89 11.51
CA ILE A 13 6.02 17.04 10.15
C ILE A 13 4.93 16.58 9.19
N LEU A 14 4.49 17.46 8.31
CA LEU A 14 3.48 17.17 7.31
C LEU A 14 4.17 16.63 6.04
N PHE A 15 3.88 15.39 5.63
CA PHE A 15 4.28 14.89 4.33
C PHE A 15 3.20 15.16 3.30
N ILE A 16 3.59 15.72 2.16
CA ILE A 16 2.68 16.05 1.05
C ILE A 16 3.26 15.43 -0.22
N ASP A 17 2.56 14.43 -0.73
CA ASP A 17 2.86 13.89 -2.04
C ASP A 17 2.32 14.82 -3.14
N GLU A 18 3.02 14.86 -4.27
CA GLU A 18 2.71 15.76 -5.39
C GLU A 18 2.42 17.22 -4.96
N ILE A 19 3.31 17.77 -4.13
CA ILE A 19 3.13 19.11 -3.56
C ILE A 19 2.89 20.19 -4.62
N HIS A 20 3.33 19.98 -5.84
CA HIS A 20 3.10 20.87 -6.97
C HIS A 20 1.61 21.08 -7.28
N ASN A 21 0.75 20.09 -6.99
CA ASN A 21 -0.70 20.23 -7.16
C ASN A 21 -1.31 21.26 -6.18
N ILE A 22 -0.72 21.40 -5.00
CA ILE A 22 -1.17 22.38 -4.01
C ILE A 22 -0.60 23.78 -4.32
N VAL A 23 0.63 23.84 -4.80
CA VAL A 23 1.35 25.12 -5.01
C VAL A 23 1.08 25.68 -6.41
N GLY A 24 0.96 24.83 -7.43
CA GLY A 24 0.82 25.19 -8.83
C GLY A 24 -0.61 25.47 -9.31
N ALA A 25 -1.60 25.13 -8.52
CA ALA A 25 -3.01 25.25 -8.89
C ALA A 25 -3.51 26.71 -8.92
N GLY A 26 -3.02 27.47 -9.87
CA GLY A 26 -3.45 28.87 -10.10
C GLY A 26 -4.83 29.00 -10.78
N ASP A 27 -5.37 27.94 -11.39
CA ASP A 27 -6.50 28.05 -12.32
C ASP A 27 -7.74 27.19 -11.98
N SER A 28 -7.78 26.46 -10.87
CA SER A 28 -8.98 25.73 -10.45
C SER A 28 -9.47 26.14 -9.06
N ASP A 29 -10.76 26.48 -8.96
CA ASP A 29 -11.39 27.09 -7.77
C ASP A 29 -11.16 26.35 -6.44
N GLY A 30 -11.02 25.04 -6.43
CA GLY A 30 -10.81 24.25 -5.22
C GLY A 30 -9.35 24.21 -4.73
N ALA A 31 -8.39 24.18 -5.65
CA ALA A 31 -6.97 24.10 -5.34
C ALA A 31 -6.35 25.47 -5.01
N MET A 32 -6.93 26.55 -5.53
CA MET A 32 -6.55 27.93 -5.18
C MET A 32 -6.71 28.21 -3.67
N ASN A 33 -7.70 27.61 -3.02
CA ASN A 33 -7.91 27.77 -1.57
C ASN A 33 -6.81 27.10 -0.74
N ALA A 34 -6.35 25.91 -1.11
CA ALA A 34 -5.30 25.19 -0.37
C ALA A 34 -3.94 25.87 -0.49
N ALA A 35 -3.56 26.31 -1.71
CA ALA A 35 -2.33 27.05 -1.96
C ALA A 35 -2.26 28.35 -1.17
N ASN A 36 -3.35 29.13 -1.18
CA ASN A 36 -3.42 30.42 -0.49
C ASN A 36 -3.37 30.29 1.04
N ILE A 37 -3.79 29.16 1.59
CA ILE A 37 -3.73 28.88 3.02
C ILE A 37 -2.34 28.33 3.41
N MET A 38 -1.74 27.49 2.57
CA MET A 38 -0.46 26.84 2.88
C MET A 38 0.75 27.74 2.62
N LYS A 39 0.78 28.52 1.54
CA LYS A 39 1.89 29.43 1.23
C LYS A 39 2.26 30.36 2.38
N PRO A 40 1.33 31.05 3.05
CA PRO A 40 1.65 31.91 4.21
C PRO A 40 2.19 31.10 5.41
N ALA A 41 1.68 29.88 5.65
CA ALA A 41 2.12 29.05 6.77
C ALA A 41 3.55 28.52 6.53
N LEU A 42 3.85 28.10 5.31
CA LEU A 42 5.19 27.69 4.86
C LEU A 42 6.18 28.87 4.89
N SER A 43 5.80 30.00 4.31
CA SER A 43 6.67 31.18 4.23
C SER A 43 7.01 31.78 5.59
N ARG A 44 6.19 31.57 6.62
CA ARG A 44 6.44 32.00 8.00
C ARG A 44 7.14 30.96 8.86
N GLY A 45 7.43 29.76 8.32
CA GLY A 45 8.05 28.68 9.10
C GLY A 45 7.19 28.14 10.24
N GLN A 46 5.86 28.25 10.13
CA GLN A 46 4.92 27.85 11.18
C GLN A 46 4.61 26.36 11.18
N ILE A 47 4.98 25.67 10.12
CA ILE A 47 4.81 24.23 9.93
C ILE A 47 6.07 23.66 9.28
N GLN A 48 6.39 22.41 9.60
CA GLN A 48 7.43 21.65 8.93
C GLN A 48 6.77 20.75 7.89
N VAL A 49 7.29 20.78 6.66
CA VAL A 49 6.72 20.05 5.53
C VAL A 49 7.82 19.32 4.77
N ILE A 50 7.56 18.07 4.43
CA ILE A 50 8.30 17.30 3.44
C ILE A 50 7.39 17.19 2.22
N GLY A 51 7.78 17.77 1.09
CA GLY A 51 7.02 17.69 -0.16
C GLY A 51 7.70 16.78 -1.16
N ALA A 52 6.98 15.81 -1.73
CA ALA A 52 7.47 15.01 -2.84
C ALA A 52 6.94 15.58 -4.16
N THR A 53 7.77 15.58 -5.19
CA THR A 53 7.41 16.03 -6.55
C THR A 53 8.44 15.55 -7.58
N THR A 54 8.11 15.65 -8.86
CA THR A 54 9.07 15.38 -9.93
C THR A 54 10.00 16.58 -10.19
N PHE A 55 11.17 16.34 -10.80
CA PHE A 55 12.08 17.43 -11.17
C PHE A 55 11.46 18.44 -12.14
N ALA A 56 10.64 17.97 -13.07
CA ALA A 56 9.98 18.82 -14.04
C ALA A 56 8.99 19.78 -13.34
N GLU A 57 8.18 19.23 -12.44
CA GLU A 57 7.18 20.01 -11.69
C GLU A 57 7.83 20.93 -10.65
N TYR A 58 8.94 20.49 -9.99
CA TYR A 58 9.72 21.35 -9.10
C TYR A 58 10.19 22.62 -9.81
N ARG A 59 10.83 22.47 -10.98
CA ARG A 59 11.30 23.62 -11.79
C ARG A 59 10.16 24.51 -12.26
N LYS A 60 9.02 23.93 -12.57
CA LYS A 60 7.87 24.66 -13.10
C LYS A 60 7.14 25.48 -12.03
N PHE A 61 6.95 24.93 -10.83
CA PHE A 61 6.07 25.46 -9.82
C PHE A 61 6.75 25.93 -8.53
N ILE A 62 7.85 25.30 -8.11
CA ILE A 62 8.52 25.62 -6.84
C ILE A 62 9.68 26.60 -7.08
N GLU A 63 10.58 26.28 -7.99
CA GLU A 63 11.79 27.08 -8.27
C GLU A 63 11.45 28.49 -8.79
N LYS A 64 10.34 28.63 -9.49
CA LYS A 64 9.87 29.97 -9.99
C LYS A 64 9.20 30.83 -8.93
N ASP A 65 8.78 30.25 -7.82
CA ASP A 65 8.15 30.97 -6.72
C ASP A 65 9.22 31.30 -5.66
N SER A 66 9.72 32.53 -5.69
CA SER A 66 10.81 32.98 -4.80
C SER A 66 10.48 32.87 -3.29
N ALA A 67 9.19 32.83 -2.92
CA ALA A 67 8.76 32.64 -1.54
C ALA A 67 8.88 31.18 -1.10
N LEU A 68 8.69 30.24 -2.01
CA LEU A 68 8.81 28.80 -1.76
C LEU A 68 10.26 28.31 -1.92
N GLU A 69 10.96 28.76 -2.96
CA GLU A 69 12.36 28.41 -3.22
C GLU A 69 13.25 28.62 -1.99
N ARG A 70 13.06 29.73 -1.28
CA ARG A 70 13.83 30.08 -0.07
C ARG A 70 13.45 29.25 1.17
N ARG A 71 12.39 28.44 1.09
CA ARG A 71 11.83 27.69 2.23
C ARG A 71 11.94 26.18 2.07
N PHE A 72 12.12 25.71 0.85
CA PHE A 72 12.33 24.30 0.58
C PHE A 72 13.78 24.05 0.21
N GLN A 73 14.42 23.14 0.93
CA GLN A 73 15.71 22.60 0.56
C GLN A 73 15.47 21.38 -0.35
N PRO A 74 15.87 21.42 -1.64
CA PRO A 74 15.69 20.28 -2.51
C PRO A 74 16.61 19.11 -2.09
N VAL A 75 16.02 17.93 -1.98
CA VAL A 75 16.71 16.66 -1.77
C VAL A 75 16.46 15.80 -2.99
N LYS A 76 17.51 15.59 -3.78
CA LYS A 76 17.44 14.74 -4.97
C LYS A 76 17.43 13.27 -4.55
N VAL A 77 16.39 12.55 -4.92
CA VAL A 77 16.32 11.10 -4.81
C VAL A 77 16.68 10.51 -6.17
N GLU A 78 17.79 9.79 -6.23
CA GLU A 78 18.26 9.14 -7.45
C GLU A 78 17.74 7.71 -7.54
N GLU A 79 17.71 7.18 -8.77
CA GLU A 79 17.42 5.77 -9.00
C GLU A 79 18.45 4.89 -8.27
N PRO A 80 18.05 3.86 -7.53
CA PRO A 80 18.96 2.99 -6.81
C PRO A 80 19.83 2.18 -7.80
N SER A 81 21.01 1.78 -7.35
CA SER A 81 21.83 0.84 -8.11
C SER A 81 21.14 -0.53 -8.20
N ILE A 82 21.56 -1.36 -9.16
CA ILE A 82 21.05 -2.73 -9.32
C ILE A 82 21.16 -3.52 -7.98
N ASN A 83 22.29 -3.38 -7.29
CA ASN A 83 22.51 -4.07 -6.02
C ASN A 83 21.56 -3.58 -4.90
N ASP A 84 21.34 -2.27 -4.84
CA ASP A 84 20.39 -1.69 -3.89
C ASP A 84 18.95 -2.10 -4.22
N ALA A 85 18.59 -2.11 -5.51
CA ALA A 85 17.29 -2.60 -5.95
C ALA A 85 17.07 -4.07 -5.58
N ILE A 86 18.08 -4.94 -5.77
CA ILE A 86 18.02 -6.35 -5.30
C ILE A 86 17.77 -6.42 -3.79
N ALA A 87 18.44 -5.58 -3.01
CA ALA A 87 18.24 -5.54 -1.56
C ALA A 87 16.82 -5.08 -1.21
N VAL A 88 16.27 -4.08 -1.91
CA VAL A 88 14.88 -3.62 -1.75
C VAL A 88 13.90 -4.75 -2.07
N ILE A 89 14.02 -5.38 -3.26
CA ILE A 89 13.12 -6.47 -3.68
C ILE A 89 13.19 -7.65 -2.69
N ARG A 90 14.39 -8.00 -2.20
CA ARG A 90 14.55 -9.02 -1.16
C ARG A 90 13.81 -8.68 0.13
N GLY A 91 13.79 -7.39 0.49
CA GLY A 91 13.06 -6.90 1.67
C GLY A 91 11.55 -6.97 1.54
N VAL A 92 11.02 -6.78 0.32
CA VAL A 92 9.56 -6.72 0.09
C VAL A 92 8.97 -8.03 -0.44
N LYS A 93 9.77 -8.95 -0.99
CA LYS A 93 9.28 -10.19 -1.62
C LYS A 93 8.34 -11.01 -0.72
N GLY A 94 8.58 -11.02 0.59
CA GLY A 94 7.76 -11.78 1.53
C GLY A 94 6.29 -11.33 1.59
N TYR A 95 6.00 -10.07 1.25
CA TYR A 95 4.62 -9.59 1.12
C TYR A 95 3.95 -10.17 -0.12
N TYR A 96 4.67 -10.24 -1.25
CA TYR A 96 4.19 -10.80 -2.50
C TYR A 96 4.05 -12.33 -2.42
N GLU A 97 5.03 -13.02 -1.79
CA GLU A 97 4.95 -14.46 -1.51
C GLU A 97 3.68 -14.80 -0.73
N LYS A 98 3.39 -14.03 0.32
CA LYS A 98 2.19 -14.22 1.15
C LYS A 98 0.90 -13.89 0.40
N TYR A 99 0.88 -12.81 -0.38
CA TYR A 99 -0.31 -12.36 -1.10
C TYR A 99 -0.69 -13.31 -2.23
N HIS A 100 0.30 -13.75 -3.02
CA HIS A 100 0.09 -14.64 -4.17
C HIS A 100 0.19 -16.12 -3.82
N CYS A 101 0.53 -16.47 -2.58
CA CYS A 101 0.79 -17.87 -2.16
C CYS A 101 1.82 -18.58 -3.05
N VAL A 102 2.91 -17.90 -3.36
CA VAL A 102 4.03 -18.42 -4.17
C VAL A 102 5.33 -18.23 -3.41
N ARG A 103 6.35 -19.03 -3.74
CA ARG A 103 7.69 -18.87 -3.18
C ARG A 103 8.61 -18.25 -4.20
N VAL A 104 9.35 -17.20 -3.79
CA VAL A 104 10.32 -16.48 -4.63
C VAL A 104 11.74 -16.71 -4.12
N PRO A 105 12.52 -17.62 -4.71
CA PRO A 105 13.93 -17.83 -4.36
C PRO A 105 14.77 -16.57 -4.59
N ASP A 106 15.86 -16.41 -3.83
CA ASP A 106 16.74 -15.24 -3.95
C ASP A 106 17.42 -15.11 -5.34
N SER A 107 17.60 -16.23 -6.05
CA SER A 107 18.08 -16.22 -7.44
C SER A 107 17.10 -15.48 -8.36
N ILE A 108 15.79 -15.73 -8.20
CA ILE A 108 14.75 -15.06 -8.99
C ILE A 108 14.69 -13.58 -8.69
N VAL A 109 14.95 -13.15 -7.44
CA VAL A 109 15.01 -11.72 -7.09
C VAL A 109 16.06 -10.98 -7.92
N ALA A 110 17.26 -11.56 -8.06
CA ALA A 110 18.29 -10.95 -8.88
C ALA A 110 17.91 -10.93 -10.38
N ASP A 111 17.33 -12.03 -10.88
CA ASP A 111 16.87 -12.11 -12.27
C ASP A 111 15.79 -11.09 -12.58
N VAL A 112 14.81 -10.91 -11.70
CA VAL A 112 13.73 -9.91 -11.85
C VAL A 112 14.31 -8.50 -12.00
N VAL A 113 15.28 -8.11 -11.16
CA VAL A 113 15.91 -6.79 -11.26
C VAL A 113 16.69 -6.64 -12.57
N HIS A 114 17.49 -7.64 -12.95
CA HIS A 114 18.26 -7.58 -14.20
C HIS A 114 17.38 -7.57 -15.45
N LEU A 115 16.30 -8.37 -15.45
CA LEU A 115 15.36 -8.43 -16.57
C LEU A 115 14.55 -7.13 -16.67
N SER A 116 14.08 -6.59 -15.55
CA SER A 116 13.37 -5.31 -15.55
C SER A 116 14.26 -4.18 -16.07
N GLU A 117 15.53 -4.13 -15.65
CA GLU A 117 16.49 -3.12 -16.12
C GLU A 117 16.76 -3.24 -17.62
N ARG A 118 16.83 -4.46 -18.14
CA ARG A 118 17.13 -4.71 -19.55
C ARG A 118 15.96 -4.45 -20.49
N TYR A 119 14.73 -4.78 -20.06
CA TYR A 119 13.58 -4.83 -20.97
C TYR A 119 12.53 -3.76 -20.69
N ILE A 120 12.49 -3.18 -19.47
CA ILE A 120 11.55 -2.12 -19.11
C ILE A 120 12.32 -0.78 -19.08
N THR A 121 12.16 0.01 -20.14
CA THR A 121 12.93 1.24 -20.36
C THR A 121 12.17 2.52 -20.03
N ASP A 122 10.87 2.44 -19.83
CA ASP A 122 9.96 3.56 -19.58
C ASP A 122 9.70 3.82 -18.07
N ARG A 123 10.30 3.02 -17.19
CA ARG A 123 10.18 3.10 -15.73
C ARG A 123 11.53 2.97 -15.04
N TYR A 124 11.57 3.36 -13.76
CA TYR A 124 12.78 3.36 -12.93
C TYR A 124 12.77 2.23 -11.91
N LEU A 125 13.97 1.84 -11.45
CA LEU A 125 14.13 0.98 -10.28
C LEU A 125 13.77 1.77 -9.00
N PRO A 126 13.19 1.13 -7.97
CA PRO A 126 12.85 -0.30 -7.89
C PRO A 126 11.50 -0.65 -8.50
N ASP A 127 10.67 0.31 -8.88
CA ASP A 127 9.25 0.12 -9.25
C ASP A 127 9.08 -0.87 -10.40
N LYS A 128 9.85 -0.74 -11.48
CA LYS A 128 9.79 -1.68 -12.62
C LYS A 128 10.12 -3.13 -12.24
N ALA A 129 10.96 -3.33 -11.22
CA ALA A 129 11.27 -4.66 -10.72
C ALA A 129 10.18 -5.20 -9.79
N ILE A 130 9.55 -4.32 -9.00
CA ILE A 130 8.39 -4.66 -8.18
C ILE A 130 7.22 -5.09 -9.06
N ASP A 131 6.91 -4.30 -10.10
CA ASP A 131 5.85 -4.62 -11.05
C ASP A 131 6.09 -5.96 -11.75
N LEU A 132 7.32 -6.22 -12.20
CA LEU A 132 7.68 -7.50 -12.84
C LEU A 132 7.57 -8.67 -11.85
N LEU A 133 7.93 -8.47 -10.59
CA LEU A 133 7.76 -9.48 -9.54
C LEU A 133 6.29 -9.80 -9.32
N ASP A 134 5.46 -8.77 -9.14
CA ASP A 134 4.02 -8.90 -8.91
C ASP A 134 3.33 -9.63 -10.06
N GLU A 135 3.58 -9.19 -11.30
CA GLU A 135 3.06 -9.82 -12.52
C GLU A 135 3.49 -11.29 -12.65
N SER A 136 4.77 -11.57 -12.33
CA SER A 136 5.30 -12.94 -12.38
C SER A 136 4.65 -13.85 -11.34
N CYS A 137 4.43 -13.35 -10.12
CA CYS A 137 3.72 -14.06 -9.07
C CYS A 137 2.25 -14.31 -9.44
N ALA A 138 1.57 -13.30 -9.99
CA ALA A 138 0.20 -13.41 -10.48
C ALA A 138 0.07 -14.44 -11.62
N CYS A 139 1.00 -14.41 -12.59
CA CYS A 139 1.06 -15.41 -13.67
C CYS A 139 1.30 -16.82 -13.16
N CYS A 140 2.15 -16.99 -12.14
CA CYS A 140 2.37 -18.27 -11.50
C CYS A 140 1.09 -18.81 -10.87
N ASN A 141 0.38 -17.96 -10.12
CA ASN A 141 -0.89 -18.30 -9.50
C ASN A 141 -1.95 -18.72 -10.53
N LEU A 142 -2.07 -17.99 -11.65
CA LEU A 142 -3.02 -18.32 -12.73
C LEU A 142 -2.72 -19.66 -13.42
N ARG A 143 -1.46 -20.09 -13.44
CA ARG A 143 -1.04 -21.38 -14.05
C ARG A 143 -1.23 -22.57 -13.12
N HIS A 144 -1.40 -22.34 -11.83
CA HIS A 144 -1.54 -23.35 -10.79
C HIS A 144 -2.91 -23.21 -10.10
N PRO A 145 -3.96 -23.89 -10.62
CA PRO A 145 -5.32 -23.76 -10.08
C PRO A 145 -5.43 -24.21 -8.61
N GLU A 146 -4.50 -25.03 -8.14
CA GLU A 146 -4.41 -25.45 -6.74
C GLU A 146 -4.18 -24.28 -5.79
N ILE A 147 -3.41 -23.25 -6.21
CA ILE A 147 -3.17 -22.04 -5.44
C ILE A 147 -4.47 -21.24 -5.31
N THR A 148 -5.22 -21.10 -6.41
CA THR A 148 -6.52 -20.43 -6.40
C THR A 148 -7.53 -21.16 -5.51
N GLU A 149 -7.55 -22.49 -5.54
CA GLU A 149 -8.42 -23.30 -4.68
C GLU A 149 -8.05 -23.11 -3.21
N PHE A 150 -6.76 -23.13 -2.87
CA PHE A 150 -6.25 -22.88 -1.52
C PHE A 150 -6.64 -21.51 -0.99
N LEU A 151 -6.46 -20.44 -1.78
CA LEU A 151 -6.84 -19.08 -1.42
C LEU A 151 -8.33 -18.94 -1.18
N ASN A 152 -9.16 -19.53 -2.04
CA ASN A 152 -10.62 -19.51 -1.88
C ASN A 152 -11.03 -20.25 -0.59
N LEU A 153 -10.38 -21.35 -0.29
CA LEU A 153 -10.65 -22.11 0.92
C LEU A 153 -10.26 -21.33 2.18
N GLN A 154 -9.09 -20.69 2.17
CA GLN A 154 -8.66 -19.80 3.27
C GLN A 154 -9.66 -18.66 3.50
N LYS A 155 -10.14 -18.03 2.42
CA LYS A 155 -11.14 -16.97 2.51
C LYS A 155 -12.45 -17.46 3.12
N GLN A 156 -12.95 -18.60 2.67
CA GLN A 156 -14.16 -19.22 3.23
C GLN A 156 -14.01 -19.54 4.72
N VAL A 157 -12.85 -20.08 5.12
CA VAL A 157 -12.57 -20.34 6.55
C VAL A 157 -12.61 -19.06 7.36
N ALA A 158 -11.95 -17.99 6.89
CA ALA A 158 -11.93 -16.70 7.58
C ALA A 158 -13.32 -16.06 7.68
N GLU A 159 -14.16 -16.17 6.63
CA GLU A 159 -15.54 -15.69 6.62
C GLU A 159 -16.42 -16.47 7.63
N LEU A 160 -16.25 -17.80 7.68
CA LEU A 160 -16.98 -18.64 8.62
C LEU A 160 -16.49 -18.45 10.07
N GLU A 161 -15.22 -18.21 10.31
CA GLU A 161 -14.68 -17.87 11.64
C GLU A 161 -15.23 -16.54 12.14
N THR A 162 -15.34 -15.54 11.27
CA THR A 162 -15.98 -14.26 11.61
C THR A 162 -17.45 -14.47 11.94
N LYS A 163 -18.15 -15.26 11.13
CA LYS A 163 -19.56 -15.59 11.35
C LYS A 163 -19.77 -16.38 12.64
N GLU A 164 -18.91 -17.35 12.95
CA GLU A 164 -18.92 -18.10 14.22
C GLU A 164 -18.76 -17.14 15.40
N HIS A 165 -17.78 -16.22 15.32
CA HIS A 165 -17.53 -15.24 16.37
C HIS A 165 -18.73 -14.30 16.59
N ASP A 166 -19.36 -13.83 15.51
CA ASP A 166 -20.55 -12.96 15.58
C ASP A 166 -21.77 -13.69 16.14
N LEU A 167 -21.94 -14.98 15.84
CA LEU A 167 -23.00 -15.82 16.39
C LEU A 167 -22.76 -16.16 17.87
N GLU A 168 -21.51 -16.33 18.31
CA GLU A 168 -21.16 -16.57 19.71
C GLU A 168 -21.23 -15.30 20.56
N ASN A 169 -20.97 -14.13 19.97
CA ASN A 169 -20.93 -12.83 20.66
C ASN A 169 -21.84 -11.82 19.93
N PRO A 170 -23.17 -11.97 20.01
CA PRO A 170 -24.08 -11.04 19.37
C PRO A 170 -23.94 -9.63 19.95
N ASP A 171 -23.78 -8.64 19.06
CA ASP A 171 -23.65 -7.22 19.43
C ASP A 171 -25.00 -6.72 20.00
N PRO A 172 -25.07 -6.33 21.29
CA PRO A 172 -26.31 -5.92 21.92
C PRO A 172 -26.92 -4.64 21.32
N GLU A 173 -26.15 -3.85 20.57
CA GLU A 173 -26.67 -2.64 19.92
C GLU A 173 -27.31 -2.92 18.54
N LYS A 174 -27.01 -4.06 17.90
CA LYS A 174 -27.50 -4.39 16.55
C LYS A 174 -28.65 -5.38 16.52
N GLN A 175 -28.76 -6.22 17.53
CA GLN A 175 -29.85 -7.20 17.68
C GLN A 175 -30.36 -7.08 19.09
N GLY A 176 -31.55 -6.44 19.27
CA GLY A 176 -32.27 -6.52 20.56
C GLY A 176 -32.41 -7.98 20.94
N ASP A 177 -32.73 -8.33 22.18
CA ASP A 177 -32.90 -9.64 22.84
C ASP A 177 -32.94 -10.93 21.97
N ALA A 178 -32.09 -11.01 20.93
CA ALA A 178 -32.01 -12.14 20.03
C ALA A 178 -31.21 -13.27 20.71
N ALA A 179 -31.89 -14.33 21.03
CA ALA A 179 -31.27 -15.56 21.50
C ALA A 179 -30.29 -16.11 20.47
N ILE A 180 -29.13 -16.62 20.93
CA ILE A 180 -28.12 -17.27 20.08
C ILE A 180 -28.81 -18.38 19.26
N ASP A 181 -28.69 -18.31 17.95
CA ASP A 181 -29.16 -19.38 17.06
C ASP A 181 -28.16 -20.55 17.08
N TYR A 182 -28.44 -21.46 18.01
CA TYR A 182 -27.60 -22.65 18.19
C TYR A 182 -27.62 -23.60 16.99
N GLU A 183 -28.65 -23.58 16.16
CA GLU A 183 -28.75 -24.44 14.97
C GLU A 183 -27.81 -23.89 13.87
N GLU A 184 -27.81 -22.58 13.63
CA GLU A 184 -26.93 -21.94 12.68
C GLU A 184 -25.46 -22.02 13.14
N LEU A 185 -25.20 -21.83 14.44
CA LEU A 185 -23.89 -21.99 15.04
C LEU A 185 -23.34 -23.41 14.86
N ALA A 186 -24.15 -24.44 15.09
CA ALA A 186 -23.74 -25.84 14.91
C ALA A 186 -23.44 -26.17 13.45
N LYS A 187 -24.21 -25.65 12.50
CA LYS A 187 -23.94 -25.78 11.04
C LYS A 187 -22.62 -25.11 10.68
N THR A 188 -22.41 -23.86 11.09
CA THR A 188 -21.19 -23.10 10.83
C THR A 188 -19.96 -23.83 11.37
N LYS A 189 -20.01 -24.34 12.61
CA LYS A 189 -18.91 -25.14 13.20
C LYS A 189 -18.62 -26.43 12.44
N THR A 190 -19.65 -27.09 11.94
CA THR A 190 -19.48 -28.32 11.16
C THR A 190 -18.83 -28.06 9.82
N GLU A 191 -19.28 -27.03 9.11
CA GLU A 191 -18.68 -26.58 7.84
C GLU A 191 -17.23 -26.15 8.03
N LEU A 192 -16.95 -25.38 9.07
CA LEU A 192 -15.61 -24.89 9.41
C LEU A 192 -14.65 -26.06 9.69
N ALA A 193 -15.11 -27.08 10.44
CA ALA A 193 -14.32 -28.28 10.69
C ALA A 193 -13.99 -29.06 9.40
N GLN A 194 -14.95 -29.18 8.48
CA GLN A 194 -14.72 -29.83 7.18
C GLN A 194 -13.73 -29.09 6.31
N LEU A 195 -13.82 -27.74 6.26
CA LEU A 195 -12.88 -26.92 5.47
C LEU A 195 -11.48 -26.94 6.08
N ARG A 196 -11.36 -26.83 7.41
CA ARG A 196 -10.07 -26.95 8.12
C ARG A 196 -9.39 -28.30 7.90
N GLN A 197 -10.14 -29.38 7.70
CA GLN A 197 -9.58 -30.69 7.38
C GLN A 197 -8.99 -30.75 5.94
N LYS A 198 -9.55 -29.98 4.99
CA LYS A 198 -9.08 -29.94 3.60
C LYS A 198 -7.84 -29.05 3.41
N LEU A 199 -7.69 -28.01 4.21
CA LEU A 199 -6.63 -27.01 4.09
C LEU A 199 -5.22 -27.59 4.09
N PRO A 200 -4.80 -28.49 5.02
CA PRO A 200 -3.45 -29.02 5.05
C PRO A 200 -3.10 -29.90 3.84
N ALA A 201 -4.08 -30.56 3.24
CA ALA A 201 -3.86 -31.38 2.05
C ALA A 201 -3.57 -30.53 0.79
N LEU A 202 -4.14 -29.33 0.72
CA LEU A 202 -3.86 -28.37 -0.34
C LEU A 202 -2.57 -27.60 -0.08
N GLU A 203 -2.29 -27.22 1.17
CA GLU A 203 -1.05 -26.54 1.58
C GLU A 203 0.21 -27.33 1.21
N LEU A 204 0.15 -28.66 1.24
CA LEU A 204 1.25 -29.54 0.81
C LEU A 204 1.44 -29.60 -0.72
N ARG A 205 0.48 -29.10 -1.51
CA ARG A 205 0.50 -29.10 -2.97
C ARG A 205 0.88 -27.76 -3.59
N VAL A 206 0.76 -26.70 -2.79
CA VAL A 206 1.10 -25.32 -3.11
C VAL A 206 2.49 -24.99 -2.60
#